data_83e20452bcfa29d66621936ded9f9962
#
_entry.id   83e20452bcfa29d66621936ded9f9962
#
_cell.length_a   1.000
_cell.length_b   1.000
_cell.length_c   1.000
_cell.angle_alpha   90.00
_cell.angle_beta   90.00
_cell.angle_gamma   90.00
#
_symmetry.space_group_name_H-M   'P 1'
#
loop_
_entity.id
_entity.type
_entity.pdbx_description
1 polymer ?
#
loop_
_entity_poly.entity_id
_entity_poly.type
_entity_poly.pdbx_seq_one_letter_code
_entity_poly.pdbx_strand_id
1 'polypeptide(L)'
;MCNFAANKKRDNVLHCYVERFACLQPQKKMLKTITSKNADKFGSKHPLPHLFFRTQTIINRPTHKQKQWAKNRKKMGYLFTSESVSEGHPDKVADQISDAVLDELLAFDPESKVACETLVTTGQVVLAGEVKSSAYVDLQDIARRVINRIGYTKSEYMFDGNSCGIFSAIHEQSADINRGVERQNPMEQGAGDQGMMFGYATNETENYMPVSLDLSHLILTELANIRREGKEMTYLRPDSKSQVTIEYDDNNHPVRIDTIVVSTQHDDFIAPAGEGIEAQLAADAAQIAKITDDVKNILMPRVKSKIASEKVLALFGNDIKYHVNPTGKFVIGGPHGDTGLTGRKIIVDTYGGKGAHGGGAFSGKDPSKVDRSAAYAARHIAKNLVAAGVADEVLIQLSYAIGVAEPVSIFVDTYGTAKVNMNDGEIARKVATIFDLRPKAIEERLKLRNPIYSETAAYGHMGRTPVTVEKVFTSRYLDTRSVTVELFTWEKLDYVDKVKSAFSL
;
A
#
# COMPACT_ATOMS: atom_id res chain seq x y z
N MET A 1 20.40 -33.88 39.43
CA MET A 1 19.52 -34.11 40.57
C MET A 1 19.20 -32.76 41.20
N CYS A 2 18.06 -32.20 40.88
CA CYS A 2 17.41 -31.14 41.67
C CYS A 2 15.91 -31.18 41.31
N ASN A 3 15.12 -31.40 42.36
CA ASN A 3 13.68 -31.60 42.32
C ASN A 3 12.90 -30.35 41.90
N PHE A 4 11.93 -30.55 41.04
CA PHE A 4 10.84 -29.60 40.78
C PHE A 4 9.74 -29.83 41.80
N ALA A 5 9.46 -28.79 42.60
CA ALA A 5 8.24 -28.70 43.38
C ALA A 5 7.25 -27.80 42.61
N ALA A 6 6.14 -28.39 42.23
CA ALA A 6 5.02 -27.69 41.58
C ALA A 6 4.32 -26.78 42.59
N ASN A 7 4.06 -25.53 42.22
CA ASN A 7 3.12 -24.66 42.92
C ASN A 7 2.00 -24.20 41.99
N LYS A 8 0.80 -24.68 42.28
CA LYS A 8 -0.48 -24.29 41.72
C LYS A 8 -0.78 -22.82 42.04
N LYS A 9 -0.84 -21.98 41.01
CA LYS A 9 -1.62 -20.73 40.99
C LYS A 9 -1.62 -20.18 39.54
N ARG A 10 -2.48 -20.71 38.71
CA ARG A 10 -2.89 -20.12 37.45
C ARG A 10 -4.35 -20.47 37.24
N ASP A 11 -5.23 -19.62 37.72
CA ASP A 11 -6.62 -19.48 37.25
C ASP A 11 -7.12 -18.17 37.87
N ASN A 12 -6.97 -17.06 37.16
CA ASN A 12 -7.70 -15.80 37.39
C ASN A 12 -7.16 -14.61 36.56
N VAL A 13 -6.80 -14.80 35.27
CA VAL A 13 -6.48 -13.66 34.39
C VAL A 13 -7.19 -13.74 33.02
N LEU A 14 -8.06 -14.72 32.81
CA LEU A 14 -8.72 -14.87 31.50
C LEU A 14 -10.23 -14.49 31.50
N HIS A 15 -10.70 -13.69 32.46
CA HIS A 15 -12.14 -13.37 32.55
C HIS A 15 -12.48 -11.89 32.47
N CYS A 16 -11.55 -11.02 32.03
CA CYS A 16 -11.78 -9.56 31.99
C CYS A 16 -11.68 -8.93 30.60
N TYR A 17 -11.68 -9.67 29.50
CA TYR A 17 -11.56 -9.11 28.14
C TYR A 17 -12.69 -9.47 27.17
N VAL A 18 -13.81 -10.03 27.63
CA VAL A 18 -14.94 -10.41 26.73
C VAL A 18 -16.20 -9.54 26.88
N GLU A 19 -16.25 -8.57 27.80
CA GLU A 19 -17.47 -7.79 28.04
C GLU A 19 -17.46 -6.34 27.56
N ARG A 20 -16.80 -5.99 26.46
CA ARG A 20 -16.89 -4.64 25.87
C ARG A 20 -17.13 -4.55 24.36
N PHE A 21 -17.65 -5.60 23.72
CA PHE A 21 -18.07 -5.51 22.31
C PHE A 21 -19.43 -6.17 22.05
N ALA A 22 -20.45 -5.80 22.82
CA ALA A 22 -21.83 -6.20 22.56
C ALA A 22 -22.77 -5.02 22.77
N CYS A 23 -22.69 -4.01 21.92
CA CYS A 23 -23.77 -3.04 21.74
C CYS A 23 -23.56 -2.37 20.37
N LEU A 24 -24.32 -2.80 19.39
CA LEU A 24 -24.79 -2.18 18.17
C LEU A 24 -24.79 -3.14 16.97
N GLN A 25 -25.75 -4.06 16.99
CA GLN A 25 -26.29 -4.61 15.72
C GLN A 25 -27.82 -4.63 15.79
N PRO A 26 -28.56 -4.18 14.78
CA PRO A 26 -30.02 -4.17 14.81
C PRO A 26 -30.56 -5.57 14.58
N GLN A 27 -31.47 -5.98 15.47
CA GLN A 27 -32.28 -7.21 15.35
C GLN A 27 -33.12 -7.18 14.07
N LYS A 28 -32.71 -7.93 13.07
CA LYS A 28 -33.56 -8.41 11.97
C LYS A 28 -33.01 -9.75 11.48
N LYS A 29 -33.41 -10.83 12.17
CA LYS A 29 -33.52 -12.20 11.64
C LYS A 29 -33.69 -13.19 12.80
N MET A 30 -34.91 -13.17 13.37
CA MET A 30 -35.34 -14.32 14.17
C MET A 30 -36.87 -14.36 14.19
N LEU A 31 -37.47 -14.64 13.02
CA LEU A 31 -38.86 -15.02 12.92
C LEU A 31 -39.09 -15.80 11.61
N LYS A 32 -38.46 -16.95 11.51
CA LYS A 32 -38.85 -18.05 10.59
C LYS A 32 -38.10 -19.28 11.02
N THR A 33 -38.63 -20.06 11.93
CA THR A 33 -38.54 -21.52 12.03
C THR A 33 -39.12 -21.97 13.36
N ILE A 34 -40.44 -21.84 13.56
CA ILE A 34 -41.22 -22.67 14.48
C ILE A 34 -42.59 -22.85 13.82
N THR A 35 -42.67 -23.74 12.85
CA THR A 35 -43.89 -24.46 12.49
C THR A 35 -43.44 -25.79 11.90
N SER A 36 -43.96 -26.82 12.50
CA SER A 36 -43.89 -28.24 12.15
C SER A 36 -42.89 -29.07 12.99
N LYS A 37 -43.36 -29.51 14.13
CA LYS A 37 -43.36 -30.91 14.60
C LYS A 37 -43.69 -30.89 16.10
N ASN A 38 -44.89 -31.30 16.40
CA ASN A 38 -45.41 -31.87 17.65
C ASN A 38 -46.80 -31.29 17.98
N ALA A 39 -47.79 -31.71 17.19
CA ALA A 39 -49.19 -31.66 17.55
C ALA A 39 -49.70 -33.11 17.54
N ASP A 40 -49.43 -33.85 18.63
CA ASP A 40 -50.18 -35.05 18.97
C ASP A 40 -49.76 -35.43 20.38
N LYS A 41 -50.53 -34.94 21.35
CA LYS A 41 -50.86 -35.52 22.66
C LYS A 41 -51.21 -34.38 23.61
N PHE A 42 -52.47 -34.15 23.74
CA PHE A 42 -53.17 -33.91 24.99
C PHE A 42 -54.52 -33.23 24.69
N GLY A 43 -55.58 -34.01 24.74
CA GLY A 43 -56.93 -33.48 24.70
C GLY A 43 -57.28 -32.81 26.03
N SER A 44 -57.85 -31.65 25.97
CA SER A 44 -58.85 -31.16 26.92
C SER A 44 -59.56 -29.92 26.38
N LYS A 45 -60.85 -29.96 26.49
CA LYS A 45 -61.88 -28.97 26.16
C LYS A 45 -61.71 -27.70 26.99
N HIS A 46 -61.63 -26.52 26.34
CA HIS A 46 -62.21 -25.25 26.75
C HIS A 46 -61.87 -24.17 25.72
N PRO A 47 -62.79 -23.32 25.29
CA PRO A 47 -62.54 -22.25 24.33
C PRO A 47 -61.94 -21.03 25.04
N LEU A 48 -60.77 -20.58 24.53
CA LEU A 48 -60.16 -19.32 24.96
C LEU A 48 -60.65 -18.16 24.06
N PRO A 49 -60.85 -16.96 24.59
CA PRO A 49 -61.38 -15.83 23.86
C PRO A 49 -60.36 -15.24 22.88
N HIS A 50 -60.83 -14.85 21.72
CA HIS A 50 -60.08 -14.15 20.68
C HIS A 50 -59.54 -12.80 21.20
N LEU A 51 -58.25 -12.71 21.52
CA LEU A 51 -57.54 -11.47 21.67
C LEU A 51 -57.04 -10.99 20.30
N PHE A 52 -57.74 -10.02 19.73
CA PHE A 52 -57.28 -9.24 18.59
C PHE A 52 -56.11 -8.36 19.04
N PHE A 53 -54.85 -8.75 18.78
CA PHE A 53 -53.72 -7.83 18.83
C PHE A 53 -53.74 -6.93 17.60
N ARG A 54 -54.27 -5.73 17.73
CA ARG A 54 -54.04 -4.64 16.79
C ARG A 54 -52.60 -4.22 16.92
N THR A 55 -51.71 -4.66 16.03
CA THR A 55 -50.39 -4.08 15.84
C THR A 55 -50.57 -2.67 15.27
N GLN A 56 -50.56 -1.68 16.16
CA GLN A 56 -50.37 -0.29 15.74
C GLN A 56 -48.89 -0.14 15.32
N THR A 57 -48.66 -0.05 14.03
CA THR A 57 -47.39 0.39 13.49
C THR A 57 -47.18 1.85 13.91
N ILE A 58 -46.43 2.08 14.99
CA ILE A 58 -46.02 3.42 15.38
C ILE A 58 -45.05 3.89 14.30
N ILE A 59 -45.54 4.62 13.30
CA ILE A 59 -44.74 5.39 12.38
C ILE A 59 -44.17 6.54 13.21
N ASN A 60 -42.96 6.37 13.78
CA ASN A 60 -42.24 7.44 14.42
C ASN A 60 -41.95 8.54 13.38
N ARG A 61 -42.78 9.54 13.30
CA ARG A 61 -42.51 10.74 12.53
C ARG A 61 -41.25 11.42 13.13
N PRO A 62 -40.23 11.70 12.33
CA PRO A 62 -39.01 12.33 12.86
C PRO A 62 -39.34 13.66 13.54
N THR A 63 -38.77 13.87 14.74
CA THR A 63 -38.95 15.07 15.51
C THR A 63 -38.45 16.32 14.78
N HIS A 64 -38.90 17.51 15.15
CA HIS A 64 -38.45 18.76 14.54
C HIS A 64 -36.93 18.91 14.60
N LYS A 65 -36.26 18.44 15.70
CA LYS A 65 -34.81 18.37 15.82
C LYS A 65 -34.18 17.39 14.84
N GLN A 66 -34.79 16.24 14.61
CA GLN A 66 -34.30 15.26 13.61
C GLN A 66 -34.50 15.77 12.17
N LYS A 67 -35.59 16.51 11.90
CA LYS A 67 -35.78 17.19 10.60
C LYS A 67 -34.83 18.37 10.41
N GLN A 68 -34.52 19.11 11.47
CA GLN A 68 -33.56 20.19 11.44
C GLN A 68 -32.12 19.67 11.35
N TRP A 69 -31.82 18.56 12.01
CA TRP A 69 -30.55 17.83 11.86
C TRP A 69 -30.40 17.23 10.47
N ALA A 70 -31.46 16.67 9.89
CA ALA A 70 -31.48 16.20 8.50
C ALA A 70 -31.45 17.35 7.47
N LYS A 71 -32.02 18.54 7.78
CA LYS A 71 -31.89 19.75 6.96
C LYS A 71 -30.52 20.40 7.08
N ASN A 72 -29.87 20.32 8.23
CA ASN A 72 -28.49 20.78 8.46
C ASN A 72 -27.45 19.76 8.02
N ARG A 73 -27.80 18.54 7.66
CA ARG A 73 -27.05 17.66 6.74
C ARG A 73 -27.10 18.21 5.31
N LYS A 74 -26.92 19.50 5.14
CA LYS A 74 -26.58 20.07 3.86
C LYS A 74 -25.30 19.41 3.39
N LYS A 75 -25.42 18.55 2.36
CA LYS A 75 -24.32 18.12 1.50
C LYS A 75 -22.99 18.00 2.29
N MET A 76 -22.96 17.12 3.28
CA MET A 76 -21.68 16.74 3.87
C MET A 76 -21.19 15.59 3.01
N GLY A 77 -20.27 15.86 2.14
CA GLY A 77 -19.42 14.88 1.51
C GLY A 77 -18.79 13.97 2.57
N TYR A 78 -17.99 13.05 2.19
CA TYR A 78 -17.31 12.14 3.10
C TYR A 78 -15.83 12.51 3.22
N LEU A 79 -15.20 12.09 4.33
CA LEU A 79 -13.75 12.16 4.51
C LEU A 79 -13.13 10.84 4.08
N PHE A 80 -12.06 10.91 3.29
CA PHE A 80 -11.26 9.77 2.92
C PHE A 80 -9.79 10.03 3.22
N THR A 81 -9.10 9.01 3.73
CA THR A 81 -7.72 9.13 4.20
C THR A 81 -6.84 8.09 3.54
N SER A 82 -5.68 8.51 3.06
CA SER A 82 -4.58 7.62 2.69
C SER A 82 -3.34 7.92 3.52
N GLU A 83 -2.51 6.91 3.70
CA GLU A 83 -1.21 7.03 4.37
C GLU A 83 -0.06 6.67 3.45
N SER A 84 1.11 7.16 3.79
CA SER A 84 2.38 6.76 3.22
C SER A 84 3.44 6.58 4.31
N VAL A 85 4.47 5.82 4.00
CA VAL A 85 5.64 5.64 4.86
C VAL A 85 6.92 5.93 4.07
N SER A 86 7.95 6.45 4.76
CA SER A 86 9.22 6.80 4.11
C SER A 86 10.05 5.58 3.74
N GLU A 87 11.09 5.81 2.96
CA GLU A 87 12.11 4.81 2.65
C GLU A 87 12.80 4.22 3.89
N GLY A 88 12.83 4.96 5.01
CA GLY A 88 13.40 4.50 6.28
C GLY A 88 12.44 3.72 7.17
N HIS A 89 11.16 3.62 6.81
CA HIS A 89 10.23 2.76 7.53
C HIS A 89 10.68 1.28 7.46
N PRO A 90 10.64 0.51 8.55
CA PRO A 90 11.18 -0.85 8.58
C PRO A 90 10.69 -1.75 7.45
N ASP A 91 9.38 -1.76 7.15
CA ASP A 91 8.83 -2.56 6.05
C ASP A 91 9.38 -2.10 4.69
N LYS A 92 9.60 -0.79 4.50
CA LYS A 92 10.15 -0.26 3.24
C LYS A 92 11.66 -0.45 3.14
N VAL A 93 12.38 -0.53 4.24
CA VAL A 93 13.78 -1.00 4.26
C VAL A 93 13.85 -2.43 3.75
N ALA A 94 12.96 -3.31 4.23
CA ALA A 94 12.87 -4.70 3.79
C ALA A 94 12.54 -4.81 2.29
N ASP A 95 11.53 -4.07 1.82
CA ASP A 95 11.15 -4.03 0.40
C ASP A 95 12.32 -3.57 -0.49
N GLN A 96 13.03 -2.52 -0.10
CA GLN A 96 14.17 -1.98 -0.87
C GLN A 96 15.34 -2.96 -0.94
N ILE A 97 15.60 -3.73 0.12
CA ILE A 97 16.65 -4.77 0.10
C ILE A 97 16.23 -5.89 -0.85
N SER A 98 14.99 -6.37 -0.75
CA SER A 98 14.47 -7.45 -1.62
C SER A 98 14.49 -7.07 -3.10
N ASP A 99 14.09 -5.84 -3.45
CA ASP A 99 14.11 -5.37 -4.84
C ASP A 99 15.54 -5.06 -5.34
N ALA A 100 16.46 -4.67 -4.47
CA ALA A 100 17.86 -4.52 -4.85
C ALA A 100 18.51 -5.87 -5.17
N VAL A 101 18.19 -6.94 -4.43
CA VAL A 101 18.63 -8.31 -4.75
C VAL A 101 18.06 -8.76 -6.10
N LEU A 102 16.78 -8.49 -6.35
CA LEU A 102 16.14 -8.79 -7.63
C LEU A 102 16.83 -8.07 -8.80
N ASP A 103 17.08 -6.76 -8.66
CA ASP A 103 17.73 -5.96 -9.70
C ASP A 103 19.15 -6.44 -10.01
N GLU A 104 19.94 -6.76 -8.99
CA GLU A 104 21.29 -7.32 -9.21
C GLU A 104 21.25 -8.64 -9.97
N LEU A 105 20.33 -9.55 -9.60
CA LEU A 105 20.18 -10.83 -10.30
C LEU A 105 19.76 -10.62 -11.76
N LEU A 106 18.74 -9.79 -12.03
CA LEU A 106 18.26 -9.51 -13.38
C LEU A 106 19.30 -8.76 -14.23
N ALA A 107 20.14 -7.93 -13.60
CA ALA A 107 21.21 -7.24 -14.32
C ALA A 107 22.23 -8.19 -14.94
N PHE A 108 22.56 -9.30 -14.26
CA PHE A 108 23.54 -10.27 -14.75
C PHE A 108 22.87 -11.47 -15.46
N ASP A 109 21.64 -11.83 -15.07
CA ASP A 109 20.86 -12.90 -15.69
C ASP A 109 19.38 -12.48 -15.81
N PRO A 110 18.93 -11.95 -16.97
CA PRO A 110 17.54 -11.52 -17.16
C PRO A 110 16.49 -12.65 -17.01
N GLU A 111 16.91 -13.92 -17.11
CA GLU A 111 16.01 -15.07 -16.95
C GLU A 111 15.92 -15.54 -15.48
N SER A 112 16.56 -14.85 -14.55
CA SER A 112 16.50 -15.15 -13.13
C SER A 112 15.06 -15.27 -12.63
N LYS A 113 14.81 -16.31 -11.82
CA LYS A 113 13.59 -16.49 -11.05
C LYS A 113 13.89 -16.16 -9.59
N VAL A 114 13.17 -15.23 -9.03
CA VAL A 114 13.47 -14.67 -7.72
C VAL A 114 12.19 -14.53 -6.91
N ALA A 115 12.22 -15.04 -5.69
CA ALA A 115 11.27 -14.75 -4.64
C ALA A 115 12.11 -14.50 -3.38
N CYS A 116 12.47 -13.24 -3.14
CA CYS A 116 13.32 -12.81 -2.04
C CYS A 116 12.51 -12.01 -1.03
N GLU A 117 12.44 -12.48 0.18
CA GLU A 117 11.82 -11.81 1.31
C GLU A 117 12.89 -11.40 2.32
N THR A 118 12.70 -10.23 2.93
CA THR A 118 13.61 -9.65 3.89
C THR A 118 12.89 -9.35 5.20
N LEU A 119 13.50 -9.72 6.32
CA LEU A 119 13.15 -9.25 7.65
C LEU A 119 14.26 -8.33 8.16
N VAL A 120 13.88 -7.19 8.71
CA VAL A 120 14.78 -6.25 9.39
C VAL A 120 14.30 -6.00 10.81
N THR A 121 15.22 -5.98 11.76
CA THR A 121 14.95 -5.68 13.17
C THR A 121 16.22 -5.09 13.82
N THR A 122 16.22 -4.83 15.12
CA THR A 122 17.38 -4.28 15.84
C THR A 122 18.68 -5.03 15.49
N GLY A 123 19.59 -4.34 14.83
CA GLY A 123 20.92 -4.86 14.50
C GLY A 123 20.97 -6.07 13.56
N GLN A 124 19.86 -6.45 12.91
CA GLN A 124 19.80 -7.68 12.12
C GLN A 124 18.97 -7.54 10.83
N VAL A 125 19.44 -8.24 9.78
CA VAL A 125 18.74 -8.47 8.52
C VAL A 125 18.73 -9.97 8.23
N VAL A 126 17.60 -10.52 7.86
CA VAL A 126 17.44 -11.91 7.39
C VAL A 126 16.85 -11.89 6.00
N LEU A 127 17.55 -12.49 5.05
CA LEU A 127 17.09 -12.70 3.67
C LEU A 127 16.67 -14.16 3.53
N ALA A 128 15.47 -14.40 3.05
CA ALA A 128 14.93 -15.75 2.87
C ALA A 128 14.21 -15.86 1.52
N GLY A 129 14.03 -17.07 1.02
CA GLY A 129 13.28 -17.32 -0.21
C GLY A 129 14.02 -18.19 -1.22
N GLU A 130 13.57 -18.18 -2.47
CA GLU A 130 14.04 -19.05 -3.52
C GLU A 130 14.57 -18.26 -4.72
N VAL A 131 15.72 -18.68 -5.25
CA VAL A 131 16.35 -18.09 -6.41
C VAL A 131 16.81 -19.18 -7.38
N LYS A 132 16.53 -18.98 -8.68
CA LYS A 132 17.13 -19.73 -9.79
C LYS A 132 17.79 -18.71 -10.71
N SER A 133 19.09 -18.68 -10.73
CA SER A 133 19.88 -17.75 -11.55
C SER A 133 21.23 -18.35 -11.93
N SER A 134 21.77 -17.96 -13.07
CA SER A 134 23.14 -18.21 -13.43
C SER A 134 24.12 -17.18 -12.82
N ALA A 135 23.60 -16.09 -12.29
CA ALA A 135 24.39 -15.04 -11.65
C ALA A 135 24.63 -15.34 -10.16
N TYR A 136 25.81 -14.97 -9.67
CA TYR A 136 26.14 -14.94 -8.25
C TYR A 136 26.27 -13.51 -7.78
N VAL A 137 25.52 -13.15 -6.73
CA VAL A 137 25.53 -11.80 -6.14
C VAL A 137 25.87 -11.84 -4.66
N ASP A 138 26.52 -10.77 -4.17
CA ASP A 138 26.86 -10.63 -2.77
C ASP A 138 25.68 -10.01 -2.00
N LEU A 139 24.84 -10.86 -1.42
CA LEU A 139 23.62 -10.44 -0.70
C LEU A 139 23.93 -9.50 0.48
N GLN A 140 25.08 -9.71 1.17
CA GLN A 140 25.45 -8.87 2.30
C GLN A 140 25.84 -7.47 1.82
N ASP A 141 26.63 -7.37 0.75
CA ASP A 141 27.03 -6.09 0.18
C ASP A 141 25.80 -5.32 -0.34
N ILE A 142 24.87 -5.98 -1.04
CA ILE A 142 23.63 -5.38 -1.52
C ILE A 142 22.84 -4.79 -0.35
N ALA A 143 22.58 -5.58 0.69
CA ALA A 143 21.82 -5.12 1.85
C ALA A 143 22.50 -3.91 2.54
N ARG A 144 23.82 -3.96 2.74
CA ARG A 144 24.59 -2.85 3.34
C ARG A 144 24.51 -1.57 2.51
N ARG A 145 24.65 -1.68 1.19
CA ARG A 145 24.53 -0.52 0.27
C ARG A 145 23.14 0.11 0.37
N VAL A 146 22.09 -0.69 0.42
CA VAL A 146 20.71 -0.20 0.56
C VAL A 146 20.51 0.51 1.91
N ILE A 147 20.92 -0.10 3.01
CA ILE A 147 20.76 0.46 4.36
C ILE A 147 21.51 1.80 4.47
N ASN A 148 22.75 1.87 3.97
CA ASN A 148 23.54 3.10 3.97
C ASN A 148 22.94 4.18 3.07
N ARG A 149 22.42 3.83 1.89
CA ARG A 149 21.72 4.75 0.98
C ARG A 149 20.47 5.36 1.63
N ILE A 150 19.71 4.59 2.40
CA ILE A 150 18.55 5.06 3.14
C ILE A 150 18.96 6.07 4.22
N GLY A 151 20.15 5.93 4.80
CA GLY A 151 20.69 6.84 5.80
C GLY A 151 20.81 6.24 7.21
N TYR A 152 20.69 4.93 7.34
CA TYR A 152 21.03 4.22 8.56
C TYR A 152 22.55 3.96 8.59
N THR A 153 23.29 4.98 9.00
CA THR A 153 24.78 5.02 8.93
C THR A 153 25.44 5.19 10.29
N LYS A 154 24.65 5.32 11.37
CA LYS A 154 25.15 5.58 12.73
C LYS A 154 24.77 4.44 13.66
N SER A 155 25.71 3.96 14.45
CA SER A 155 25.51 2.87 15.42
C SER A 155 24.46 3.22 16.50
N GLU A 156 24.30 4.51 16.83
CA GLU A 156 23.29 4.99 17.77
C GLU A 156 21.84 4.73 17.32
N TYR A 157 21.61 4.44 16.03
CA TYR A 157 20.31 4.03 15.52
C TYR A 157 20.00 2.56 15.84
N MET A 158 20.97 1.81 16.43
CA MET A 158 20.86 0.37 16.76
C MET A 158 20.50 -0.51 15.55
N PHE A 159 20.65 0.06 14.37
CA PHE A 159 20.52 -0.55 13.05
C PHE A 159 21.28 0.32 12.05
N ASP A 160 22.40 -0.17 11.55
CA ASP A 160 23.20 0.56 10.55
C ASP A 160 23.85 -0.39 9.54
N GLY A 161 24.15 0.12 8.34
CA GLY A 161 24.63 -0.68 7.23
C GLY A 161 26.02 -1.28 7.44
N ASN A 162 26.82 -0.77 8.37
CA ASN A 162 28.20 -1.23 8.59
C ASN A 162 28.29 -2.32 9.67
N SER A 163 27.42 -2.27 10.70
CA SER A 163 27.53 -3.13 11.88
C SER A 163 26.45 -4.19 12.02
N CYS A 164 25.26 -4.04 11.37
CA CYS A 164 24.18 -5.02 11.48
C CYS A 164 24.62 -6.41 10.97
N GLY A 165 24.15 -7.47 11.65
CA GLY A 165 24.29 -8.85 11.20
C GLY A 165 23.36 -9.11 10.00
N ILE A 166 23.90 -9.73 8.94
CA ILE A 166 23.14 -10.09 7.75
C ILE A 166 23.19 -11.59 7.55
N PHE A 167 22.03 -12.23 7.59
CA PHE A 167 21.87 -13.67 7.45
C PHE A 167 21.14 -13.99 6.15
N SER A 168 21.54 -15.07 5.49
CA SER A 168 20.86 -15.56 4.29
C SER A 168 20.38 -16.98 4.51
N ALA A 169 19.08 -17.19 4.20
CA ALA A 169 18.41 -18.48 4.10
C ALA A 169 17.78 -18.62 2.69
N ILE A 170 18.42 -18.03 1.68
CA ILE A 170 18.01 -18.18 0.28
C ILE A 170 18.51 -19.54 -0.23
N HIS A 171 17.63 -20.29 -0.87
CA HIS A 171 17.93 -21.60 -1.48
C HIS A 171 17.46 -21.67 -2.94
N GLU A 172 17.74 -22.78 -3.62
CA GLU A 172 17.35 -22.99 -5.00
C GLU A 172 15.84 -23.22 -5.14
N GLN A 173 15.24 -22.66 -6.19
CA GLN A 173 13.81 -22.82 -6.49
C GLN A 173 13.46 -24.28 -6.80
N SER A 174 12.29 -24.74 -6.29
CA SER A 174 11.77 -26.08 -6.56
C SER A 174 11.56 -26.35 -8.06
N ALA A 175 12.06 -27.49 -8.51
CA ALA A 175 11.90 -27.96 -9.90
C ALA A 175 10.44 -28.23 -10.28
N ASP A 176 9.56 -28.51 -9.32
CA ASP A 176 8.14 -28.81 -9.58
C ASP A 176 7.36 -27.56 -9.98
N ILE A 177 7.62 -26.42 -9.36
CA ILE A 177 7.00 -25.13 -9.71
C ILE A 177 7.42 -24.74 -11.14
N ASN A 178 8.70 -24.92 -11.47
CA ASN A 178 9.24 -24.54 -12.77
C ASN A 178 8.58 -25.31 -13.95
N ARG A 179 8.26 -26.60 -13.76
CA ARG A 179 7.57 -27.42 -14.78
C ARG A 179 6.16 -26.91 -15.12
N GLY A 180 5.46 -26.28 -14.19
CA GLY A 180 4.14 -25.70 -14.40
C GLY A 180 4.15 -24.41 -15.22
N VAL A 181 5.26 -23.67 -15.20
CA VAL A 181 5.39 -22.34 -15.78
C VAL A 181 6.05 -22.35 -17.15
N GLU A 182 7.16 -23.09 -17.32
CA GLU A 182 7.91 -23.15 -18.58
C GLU A 182 7.18 -23.98 -19.65
N ARG A 183 7.11 -23.49 -20.88
CA ARG A 183 6.51 -24.13 -22.05
C ARG A 183 7.47 -24.09 -23.24
N GLN A 184 7.31 -25.00 -24.22
CA GLN A 184 8.09 -24.97 -25.45
C GLN A 184 7.88 -23.68 -26.26
N ASN A 185 6.65 -23.19 -26.29
CA ASN A 185 6.32 -21.86 -26.81
C ASN A 185 6.35 -20.86 -25.68
N PRO A 186 7.26 -19.87 -25.64
CA PRO A 186 7.35 -18.87 -24.58
C PRO A 186 6.05 -18.09 -24.34
N MET A 187 5.26 -17.85 -25.40
CA MET A 187 3.98 -17.13 -25.29
C MET A 187 2.88 -17.95 -24.58
N GLU A 188 3.10 -19.24 -24.36
CA GLU A 188 2.23 -20.12 -23.58
C GLU A 188 2.74 -20.31 -22.15
N GLN A 189 3.73 -19.52 -21.72
CA GLN A 189 4.19 -19.48 -20.33
C GLN A 189 2.99 -19.31 -19.41
N GLY A 190 2.79 -20.28 -18.52
CA GLY A 190 1.71 -20.23 -17.54
C GLY A 190 1.99 -19.20 -16.43
N ALA A 191 0.94 -18.74 -15.79
CA ALA A 191 1.08 -17.90 -14.60
C ALA A 191 1.84 -18.63 -13.49
N GLY A 192 2.78 -17.96 -12.87
CA GLY A 192 3.63 -18.53 -11.80
C GLY A 192 2.88 -18.83 -10.51
N ASP A 193 1.68 -18.30 -10.35
CA ASP A 193 0.78 -18.56 -9.22
C ASP A 193 -0.67 -18.31 -9.64
N GLN A 194 -1.61 -18.74 -8.81
CA GLN A 194 -2.99 -18.30 -8.86
C GLN A 194 -3.16 -16.98 -8.13
N GLY A 195 -4.16 -16.18 -8.50
CA GLY A 195 -4.45 -14.97 -7.76
C GLY A 195 -5.38 -14.01 -8.52
N MET A 196 -5.69 -12.91 -7.85
CA MET A 196 -6.39 -11.76 -8.41
C MET A 196 -5.55 -10.51 -8.18
N MET A 197 -5.36 -9.72 -9.23
CA MET A 197 -4.56 -8.51 -9.22
C MET A 197 -5.39 -7.34 -9.68
N PHE A 198 -5.14 -6.17 -9.12
CA PHE A 198 -5.94 -4.98 -9.36
C PHE A 198 -5.09 -3.84 -9.91
N GLY A 199 -5.71 -3.07 -10.79
CA GLY A 199 -5.25 -1.79 -11.25
C GLY A 199 -6.33 -0.74 -11.07
N TYR A 200 -5.93 0.47 -10.70
CA TYR A 200 -6.86 1.57 -10.48
C TYR A 200 -6.31 2.86 -11.09
N ALA A 201 -7.18 3.72 -11.57
CA ALA A 201 -6.85 5.07 -11.99
C ALA A 201 -8.05 6.01 -11.79
N THR A 202 -7.78 7.27 -11.48
CA THR A 202 -8.77 8.34 -11.35
C THR A 202 -8.22 9.63 -11.96
N ASN A 203 -9.08 10.53 -12.37
CA ASN A 203 -8.69 11.85 -12.92
C ASN A 203 -8.48 12.92 -11.83
N GLU A 204 -8.32 12.53 -10.57
CA GLU A 204 -8.09 13.45 -9.45
C GLU A 204 -6.76 14.21 -9.57
N THR A 205 -5.72 13.54 -10.07
CA THR A 205 -4.38 14.09 -10.25
C THR A 205 -3.86 13.87 -11.67
N GLU A 206 -2.81 14.58 -12.07
CA GLU A 206 -2.20 14.49 -13.41
C GLU A 206 -1.56 13.12 -13.69
N ASN A 207 -1.12 12.42 -12.64
CA ASN A 207 -0.58 11.07 -12.71
C ASN A 207 -1.65 9.98 -12.55
N TYR A 208 -2.94 10.37 -12.51
CA TYR A 208 -4.08 9.46 -12.40
C TYR A 208 -4.12 8.65 -11.10
N MET A 209 -3.71 9.27 -9.99
CA MET A 209 -3.71 8.70 -8.64
C MET A 209 -4.74 9.37 -7.74
N PRO A 210 -5.19 8.69 -6.67
CA PRO A 210 -5.94 9.35 -5.59
C PRO A 210 -5.12 10.47 -4.96
N VAL A 211 -5.68 11.66 -4.87
CA VAL A 211 -4.98 12.85 -4.38
C VAL A 211 -4.51 12.69 -2.92
N SER A 212 -5.25 11.94 -2.09
CA SER A 212 -4.88 11.67 -0.70
C SER A 212 -3.57 10.89 -0.60
N LEU A 213 -3.37 9.88 -1.45
CA LEU A 213 -2.15 9.08 -1.47
C LEU A 213 -1.00 9.84 -2.12
N ASP A 214 -1.24 10.49 -3.26
CA ASP A 214 -0.24 11.24 -4.00
C ASP A 214 0.40 12.33 -3.12
N LEU A 215 -0.41 13.09 -2.40
CA LEU A 215 0.08 14.06 -1.42
C LEU A 215 0.80 13.41 -0.24
N SER A 216 0.35 12.25 0.23
CA SER A 216 1.04 11.52 1.31
C SER A 216 2.45 11.10 0.88
N HIS A 217 2.61 10.59 -0.34
CA HIS A 217 3.93 10.26 -0.91
C HIS A 217 4.80 11.50 -1.08
N LEU A 218 4.24 12.56 -1.64
CA LEU A 218 4.98 13.81 -1.90
C LEU A 218 5.52 14.44 -0.61
N ILE A 219 4.73 14.46 0.47
CA ILE A 219 5.15 14.96 1.79
C ILE A 219 6.41 14.22 2.27
N LEU A 220 6.43 12.89 2.18
CA LEU A 220 7.56 12.10 2.68
C LEU A 220 8.76 12.14 1.72
N THR A 221 8.52 12.25 0.43
CA THR A 221 9.60 12.44 -0.56
C THR A 221 10.33 13.76 -0.28
N GLU A 222 9.60 14.86 -0.06
CA GLU A 222 10.22 16.15 0.26
C GLU A 222 10.88 16.15 1.64
N LEU A 223 10.31 15.46 2.63
CA LEU A 223 10.94 15.31 3.95
C LEU A 223 12.28 14.56 3.83
N ALA A 224 12.35 13.50 3.03
CA ALA A 224 13.59 12.77 2.78
C ALA A 224 14.61 13.62 1.99
N ASN A 225 14.15 14.45 1.05
CA ASN A 225 15.02 15.39 0.33
C ASN A 225 15.65 16.42 1.27
N ILE A 226 14.86 17.03 2.17
CA ILE A 226 15.36 17.95 3.21
C ILE A 226 16.41 17.26 4.07
N ARG A 227 16.14 16.03 4.53
CA ARG A 227 17.09 15.24 5.33
C ARG A 227 18.42 15.01 4.59
N ARG A 228 18.36 14.64 3.30
CA ARG A 228 19.57 14.40 2.48
C ARG A 228 20.35 15.67 2.17
N GLU A 229 19.68 16.79 1.99
CA GLU A 229 20.32 18.09 1.79
C GLU A 229 21.10 18.53 3.04
N GLY A 230 20.67 18.15 4.24
CA GLY A 230 21.36 18.42 5.49
C GLY A 230 21.52 19.91 5.82
N LYS A 231 20.67 20.78 5.29
CA LYS A 231 20.71 22.25 5.48
C LYS A 231 19.64 22.74 6.43
N GLU A 232 18.43 22.26 6.28
CA GLU A 232 17.26 22.57 7.10
C GLU A 232 16.82 21.30 7.81
N MET A 233 16.11 21.41 8.95
CA MET A 233 15.61 20.28 9.74
C MET A 233 16.70 19.19 9.93
N THR A 234 17.91 19.59 10.28
CA THR A 234 19.10 18.70 10.35
C THR A 234 18.98 17.57 11.38
N TYR A 235 17.98 17.64 12.24
CA TYR A 235 17.63 16.62 13.23
C TYR A 235 16.85 15.43 12.65
N LEU A 236 16.45 15.46 11.36
CA LEU A 236 15.65 14.39 10.76
C LEU A 236 16.43 13.09 10.66
N ARG A 237 15.74 11.98 11.02
CA ARG A 237 16.18 10.59 10.82
C ARG A 237 15.37 9.91 9.72
N PRO A 238 15.77 8.71 9.24
CA PRO A 238 15.18 8.13 8.04
C PRO A 238 13.70 7.72 8.15
N ASP A 239 13.22 7.30 9.33
CA ASP A 239 11.85 6.78 9.50
C ASP A 239 10.83 7.91 9.62
N SER A 240 9.76 7.81 8.84
CA SER A 240 8.63 8.73 8.94
C SER A 240 7.36 8.17 8.30
N LYS A 241 6.22 8.73 8.70
CA LYS A 241 4.89 8.42 8.18
C LYS A 241 4.14 9.71 7.89
N SER A 242 3.31 9.69 6.87
CA SER A 242 2.35 10.76 6.58
C SER A 242 0.96 10.20 6.36
N GLN A 243 -0.04 11.03 6.61
CA GLN A 243 -1.43 10.69 6.37
C GLN A 243 -2.15 11.95 5.91
N VAL A 244 -2.89 11.88 4.82
CA VAL A 244 -3.67 12.99 4.29
C VAL A 244 -5.13 12.61 4.21
N THR A 245 -5.99 13.41 4.83
CA THR A 245 -7.44 13.27 4.81
C THR A 245 -8.03 14.34 3.90
N ILE A 246 -8.76 13.90 2.89
CA ILE A 246 -9.45 14.75 1.91
C ILE A 246 -10.95 14.70 2.16
N GLU A 247 -11.61 15.84 2.11
CA GLU A 247 -13.07 15.94 2.03
C GLU A 247 -13.49 15.87 0.56
N TYR A 248 -14.43 14.96 0.28
CA TYR A 248 -15.06 14.77 -1.04
C TYR A 248 -16.50 15.24 -1.00
N ASP A 249 -17.01 15.76 -2.11
CA ASP A 249 -18.42 16.07 -2.29
C ASP A 249 -19.27 14.80 -2.59
N ASP A 250 -20.57 14.99 -2.74
CA ASP A 250 -21.51 13.89 -3.05
C ASP A 250 -21.28 13.27 -4.45
N ASN A 251 -20.43 13.88 -5.31
CA ASN A 251 -20.07 13.39 -6.64
C ASN A 251 -18.64 12.81 -6.68
N ASN A 252 -18.06 12.51 -5.53
CA ASN A 252 -16.68 11.99 -5.38
C ASN A 252 -15.58 12.94 -5.87
N HIS A 253 -15.82 14.26 -5.92
CA HIS A 253 -14.75 15.21 -6.23
C HIS A 253 -14.06 15.69 -4.96
N PRO A 254 -12.73 15.78 -4.92
CA PRO A 254 -11.99 16.32 -3.79
C PRO A 254 -12.28 17.83 -3.65
N VAL A 255 -12.60 18.27 -2.42
CA VAL A 255 -13.02 19.66 -2.12
C VAL A 255 -11.95 20.41 -1.34
N ARG A 256 -11.36 19.77 -0.31
CA ARG A 256 -10.31 20.37 0.51
C ARG A 256 -9.52 19.30 1.26
N ILE A 257 -8.34 19.67 1.69
CA ILE A 257 -7.57 18.90 2.68
C ILE A 257 -8.12 19.24 4.06
N ASP A 258 -8.62 18.22 4.79
CA ASP A 258 -9.12 18.38 6.16
C ASP A 258 -7.98 18.24 7.17
N THR A 259 -7.17 17.20 7.05
CA THR A 259 -6.13 16.87 8.05
C THR A 259 -4.86 16.37 7.37
N ILE A 260 -3.71 16.80 7.87
CA ILE A 260 -2.39 16.28 7.55
C ILE A 260 -1.73 15.80 8.84
N VAL A 261 -1.32 14.52 8.86
CA VAL A 261 -0.52 13.93 9.93
C VAL A 261 0.89 13.70 9.40
N VAL A 262 1.91 14.11 10.16
CA VAL A 262 3.32 13.81 9.88
C VAL A 262 3.95 13.29 11.16
N SER A 263 4.44 12.05 11.13
CA SER A 263 5.25 11.48 12.21
C SER A 263 6.64 11.23 11.67
N THR A 264 7.66 11.89 12.22
CA THR A 264 9.04 11.76 11.76
C THR A 264 9.97 11.43 12.91
N GLN A 265 10.85 10.47 12.68
CA GLN A 265 11.97 10.17 13.56
C GLN A 265 12.96 11.34 13.53
N HIS A 266 13.50 11.69 14.71
CA HIS A 266 14.41 12.83 14.87
C HIS A 266 15.48 12.56 15.94
N ASP A 267 16.56 13.30 15.89
CA ASP A 267 17.56 13.35 16.97
C ASP A 267 16.94 13.98 18.23
N ASP A 268 17.51 13.67 19.39
CA ASP A 268 17.19 14.36 20.63
C ASP A 268 18.02 15.65 20.69
N PHE A 269 17.54 16.73 20.06
CA PHE A 269 18.33 17.91 19.70
C PHE A 269 18.14 19.12 20.66
N ILE A 270 17.22 19.04 21.60
CA ILE A 270 17.04 20.06 22.67
C ILE A 270 17.29 19.41 24.01
N ALA A 271 18.43 19.75 24.63
CA ALA A 271 18.76 19.27 25.96
C ALA A 271 17.86 19.94 27.04
N PRO A 272 17.51 19.22 28.12
CA PRO A 272 16.82 19.81 29.28
C PRO A 272 17.62 20.96 29.88
N ALA A 273 16.93 22.04 30.26
CA ALA A 273 17.58 23.21 30.90
C ALA A 273 17.96 22.97 32.38
N GLY A 274 17.69 21.77 32.93
CA GLY A 274 17.99 21.39 34.31
C GLY A 274 17.77 19.90 34.53
N GLU A 275 17.82 19.47 35.78
CA GLU A 275 17.60 18.09 36.16
C GLU A 275 16.11 17.84 36.48
N GLY A 276 15.66 16.59 36.33
CA GLY A 276 14.35 16.13 36.69
C GLY A 276 13.34 16.04 35.52
N ILE A 277 12.21 15.43 35.81
CA ILE A 277 11.21 15.08 34.81
C ILE A 277 10.54 16.31 34.16
N GLU A 278 10.37 17.39 34.91
CA GLU A 278 9.75 18.61 34.40
C GLU A 278 10.65 19.32 33.36
N ALA A 279 11.96 19.36 33.60
CA ALA A 279 12.92 19.89 32.63
C ALA A 279 12.97 19.04 31.36
N GLN A 280 12.90 17.71 31.49
CA GLN A 280 12.83 16.79 30.34
C GLN A 280 11.54 17.00 29.54
N LEU A 281 10.38 17.04 30.19
CA LEU A 281 9.10 17.27 29.50
C LEU A 281 9.05 18.63 28.79
N ALA A 282 9.65 19.66 29.37
CA ALA A 282 9.76 20.97 28.73
C ALA A 282 10.63 20.93 27.47
N ALA A 283 11.77 20.23 27.52
CA ALA A 283 12.65 20.02 26.36
C ALA A 283 11.94 19.23 25.26
N ASP A 284 11.27 18.14 25.62
CA ASP A 284 10.50 17.31 24.68
C ASP A 284 9.38 18.12 23.99
N ALA A 285 8.63 18.93 24.75
CA ALA A 285 7.61 19.81 24.21
C ALA A 285 8.20 20.86 23.24
N ALA A 286 9.35 21.43 23.58
CA ALA A 286 10.04 22.41 22.74
C ALA A 286 10.50 21.77 21.41
N GLN A 287 11.00 20.52 21.42
CA GLN A 287 11.34 19.77 20.21
C GLN A 287 10.14 19.60 19.32
N ILE A 288 8.99 19.13 19.86
CA ILE A 288 7.77 18.93 19.08
C ILE A 288 7.24 20.25 18.53
N ALA A 289 7.29 21.32 19.29
CA ALA A 289 6.92 22.66 18.82
C ALA A 289 7.78 23.10 17.62
N LYS A 290 9.11 22.92 17.72
CA LYS A 290 10.04 23.22 16.63
C LYS A 290 9.78 22.38 15.40
N ILE A 291 9.60 21.05 15.53
CA ILE A 291 9.28 20.17 14.41
C ILE A 291 7.96 20.57 13.75
N THR A 292 6.94 20.91 14.56
CA THR A 292 5.63 21.36 14.07
C THR A 292 5.74 22.65 13.26
N ASP A 293 6.52 23.61 13.74
CA ASP A 293 6.78 24.87 13.03
C ASP A 293 7.51 24.62 11.72
N ASP A 294 8.54 23.79 11.71
CA ASP A 294 9.32 23.46 10.51
C ASP A 294 8.49 22.69 9.48
N VAL A 295 7.64 21.76 9.90
CA VAL A 295 6.69 21.09 9.00
C VAL A 295 5.81 22.09 8.28
N LYS A 296 5.27 23.10 9.01
CA LYS A 296 4.38 24.11 8.42
C LYS A 296 5.11 25.12 7.55
N ASN A 297 6.30 25.54 7.95
CA ASN A 297 7.00 26.69 7.36
C ASN A 297 8.15 26.32 6.41
N ILE A 298 8.64 25.07 6.46
CA ILE A 298 9.68 24.55 5.56
C ILE A 298 9.13 23.46 4.66
N LEU A 299 8.62 22.35 5.25
CA LEU A 299 8.18 21.19 4.48
C LEU A 299 6.97 21.52 3.59
N MET A 300 5.90 22.09 4.14
CA MET A 300 4.67 22.30 3.36
C MET A 300 4.82 23.31 2.22
N PRO A 301 5.57 24.42 2.32
CA PRO A 301 5.91 25.26 1.17
C PRO A 301 6.65 24.50 0.07
N ARG A 302 7.60 23.62 0.42
CA ARG A 302 8.32 22.79 -0.57
C ARG A 302 7.36 21.82 -1.26
N VAL A 303 6.49 21.13 -0.51
CA VAL A 303 5.45 20.26 -1.05
C VAL A 303 4.58 21.01 -2.06
N LYS A 304 4.06 22.18 -1.69
CA LYS A 304 3.23 23.01 -2.58
C LYS A 304 3.98 23.41 -3.86
N SER A 305 5.27 23.70 -3.77
CA SER A 305 6.09 24.08 -4.94
C SER A 305 6.30 22.96 -5.97
N LYS A 306 6.05 21.71 -5.58
CA LYS A 306 6.16 20.52 -6.45
C LYS A 306 4.84 20.15 -7.13
N ILE A 307 3.74 20.76 -6.73
CA ILE A 307 2.41 20.51 -7.29
C ILE A 307 2.20 21.41 -8.50
N ALA A 308 2.09 20.81 -9.69
CA ALA A 308 1.81 21.55 -10.92
C ALA A 308 0.31 21.85 -11.08
N SER A 309 -0.56 21.00 -10.55
CA SER A 309 -2.00 21.11 -10.71
C SER A 309 -2.60 22.20 -9.84
N GLU A 310 -3.18 23.24 -10.45
CA GLU A 310 -3.93 24.29 -9.75
C GLU A 310 -5.13 23.72 -8.97
N LYS A 311 -5.76 22.65 -9.48
CA LYS A 311 -6.86 21.95 -8.80
C LYS A 311 -6.40 21.36 -7.48
N VAL A 312 -5.25 20.72 -7.46
CA VAL A 312 -4.68 20.13 -6.24
C VAL A 312 -4.21 21.21 -5.28
N LEU A 313 -3.57 22.29 -5.80
CA LEU A 313 -3.18 23.45 -4.99
C LEU A 313 -4.39 24.14 -4.32
N ALA A 314 -5.52 24.20 -5.00
CA ALA A 314 -6.75 24.78 -4.46
C ALA A 314 -7.33 24.02 -3.25
N LEU A 315 -6.94 22.75 -3.04
CA LEU A 315 -7.35 21.96 -1.87
C LEU A 315 -6.69 22.44 -0.57
N PHE A 316 -5.59 23.21 -0.64
CA PHE A 316 -4.87 23.74 0.52
C PHE A 316 -5.54 24.99 1.06
N GLY A 317 -6.57 24.81 1.90
CA GLY A 317 -7.22 25.90 2.64
C GLY A 317 -6.39 26.37 3.86
N ASN A 318 -6.95 27.36 4.57
CA ASN A 318 -6.32 27.89 5.80
C ASN A 318 -6.71 27.11 7.08
N ASP A 319 -7.64 26.18 6.97
CA ASP A 319 -8.27 25.45 8.08
C ASP A 319 -7.77 24.00 8.20
N ILE A 320 -6.64 23.67 7.57
CA ILE A 320 -6.03 22.33 7.63
C ILE A 320 -5.58 22.04 9.07
N LYS A 321 -6.01 20.90 9.59
CA LYS A 321 -5.57 20.38 10.89
C LYS A 321 -4.23 19.67 10.74
N TYR A 322 -3.22 20.11 11.45
CA TYR A 322 -1.90 19.48 11.47
C TYR A 322 -1.70 18.67 12.75
N HIS A 323 -1.33 17.40 12.61
CA HIS A 323 -0.87 16.56 13.71
C HIS A 323 0.57 16.15 13.43
N VAL A 324 1.52 16.74 14.15
CA VAL A 324 2.95 16.48 13.99
C VAL A 324 3.46 15.77 15.24
N ASN A 325 4.02 14.57 15.07
CA ASN A 325 4.47 13.70 16.17
C ASN A 325 3.46 13.69 17.37
N PRO A 326 2.20 13.34 17.16
CA PRO A 326 1.14 13.53 18.15
C PRO A 326 1.33 12.71 19.44
N THR A 327 2.19 11.70 19.41
CA THR A 327 2.56 10.89 20.59
C THR A 327 3.73 11.50 21.37
N GLY A 328 4.31 12.61 20.91
CA GLY A 328 5.50 13.23 21.47
C GLY A 328 6.78 12.87 20.72
N LYS A 329 7.92 12.86 21.43
CA LYS A 329 9.24 12.57 20.91
C LYS A 329 9.32 11.22 20.20
N PHE A 330 9.95 11.21 19.02
CA PHE A 330 10.14 10.00 18.19
C PHE A 330 11.61 9.82 17.83
N VAL A 331 12.43 9.46 18.81
CA VAL A 331 13.88 9.23 18.65
C VAL A 331 14.16 7.76 18.29
N ILE A 332 13.48 6.82 18.96
CA ILE A 332 13.56 5.40 18.65
C ILE A 332 12.61 5.10 17.50
N GLY A 333 13.16 4.70 16.37
CA GLY A 333 12.40 4.39 15.15
C GLY A 333 13.21 3.51 14.21
N GLY A 334 12.71 3.32 12.99
CA GLY A 334 13.31 2.40 12.04
C GLY A 334 13.28 0.95 12.54
N PRO A 335 14.13 0.06 12.01
CA PRO A 335 14.18 -1.35 12.42
C PRO A 335 14.48 -1.60 13.90
N HIS A 336 15.00 -0.60 14.62
CA HIS A 336 15.16 -0.68 16.09
C HIS A 336 13.83 -0.45 16.82
N GLY A 337 12.96 0.41 16.28
CA GLY A 337 11.67 0.70 16.89
C GLY A 337 10.62 -0.37 16.60
N ASP A 338 10.62 -0.93 15.40
CA ASP A 338 9.66 -1.94 14.93
C ASP A 338 10.31 -2.87 13.89
N THR A 339 9.88 -4.13 13.87
CA THR A 339 10.36 -5.11 12.89
C THR A 339 9.70 -4.88 11.54
N GLY A 340 10.49 -4.86 10.46
CA GLY A 340 10.04 -4.75 9.08
C GLY A 340 10.09 -6.08 8.33
N LEU A 341 9.15 -6.24 7.41
CA LEU A 341 9.05 -7.40 6.52
C LEU A 341 8.67 -6.95 5.11
N THR A 342 9.21 -7.64 4.11
CA THR A 342 8.80 -7.44 2.71
C THR A 342 7.30 -7.66 2.54
N GLY A 343 6.64 -6.75 1.80
CA GLY A 343 5.23 -6.89 1.44
C GLY A 343 4.23 -6.54 2.52
N ARG A 344 4.60 -5.79 3.56
CA ARG A 344 3.67 -5.34 4.62
C ARG A 344 3.11 -3.93 4.41
N LYS A 345 3.44 -3.27 3.31
CA LYS A 345 2.95 -1.92 2.96
C LYS A 345 2.28 -1.88 1.58
N ILE A 346 1.61 -2.97 1.21
CA ILE A 346 1.02 -3.17 -0.12
C ILE A 346 -0.05 -2.13 -0.50
N ILE A 347 -0.75 -1.55 0.46
CA ILE A 347 -1.73 -0.48 0.23
C ILE A 347 -1.03 0.85 -0.05
N VAL A 348 0.08 1.14 0.64
CA VAL A 348 0.97 2.28 0.37
C VAL A 348 1.61 2.14 -1.02
N ASP A 349 1.97 0.92 -1.40
CA ASP A 349 2.59 0.61 -2.69
C ASP A 349 1.63 0.81 -3.87
N THR A 350 0.32 0.82 -3.64
CA THR A 350 -0.70 0.83 -4.69
C THR A 350 -1.56 2.09 -4.68
N TYR A 351 -2.74 2.07 -4.07
CA TYR A 351 -3.75 3.13 -4.25
C TYR A 351 -4.27 3.75 -2.95
N GLY A 352 -3.60 3.50 -1.80
CA GLY A 352 -3.95 4.11 -0.51
C GLY A 352 -5.36 3.77 -0.01
N GLY A 353 -5.94 2.65 -0.47
CA GLY A 353 -7.28 2.21 -0.09
C GLY A 353 -8.42 2.66 -1.01
N LYS A 354 -8.18 3.52 -2.03
CA LYS A 354 -9.18 3.86 -3.05
C LYS A 354 -9.43 2.72 -4.02
N GLY A 355 -8.38 2.08 -4.50
CA GLY A 355 -8.47 0.87 -5.32
C GLY A 355 -8.31 -0.39 -4.47
N ALA A 356 -8.94 -1.50 -4.90
CA ALA A 356 -8.77 -2.80 -4.29
C ALA A 356 -7.34 -3.34 -4.45
N HIS A 357 -6.97 -4.34 -3.63
CA HIS A 357 -5.70 -5.05 -3.70
C HIS A 357 -5.91 -6.56 -3.56
N GLY A 358 -5.16 -7.37 -4.32
CA GLY A 358 -5.30 -8.83 -4.31
C GLY A 358 -4.60 -9.53 -3.12
N GLY A 359 -3.76 -8.81 -2.38
CA GLY A 359 -3.05 -9.31 -1.20
C GLY A 359 -1.61 -9.74 -1.45
N GLY A 360 -1.18 -9.93 -2.72
CA GLY A 360 0.18 -10.33 -3.06
C GLY A 360 1.19 -9.18 -2.93
N ALA A 361 2.32 -9.43 -2.28
CA ALA A 361 3.45 -8.50 -2.25
C ALA A 361 4.10 -8.36 -3.63
N PHE A 362 4.68 -7.19 -3.93
CA PHE A 362 5.41 -6.94 -5.18
C PHE A 362 6.92 -7.12 -5.02
N SER A 363 7.52 -6.44 -4.03
CA SER A 363 8.96 -6.42 -3.83
C SER A 363 9.56 -7.80 -3.66
N GLY A 364 10.74 -8.01 -4.21
CA GLY A 364 11.47 -9.28 -4.18
C GLY A 364 10.99 -10.34 -5.18
N LYS A 365 9.92 -10.08 -5.95
CA LYS A 365 9.36 -11.01 -6.92
C LYS A 365 9.76 -10.64 -8.36
N ASP A 366 10.32 -11.61 -9.12
CA ASP A 366 10.55 -11.47 -10.55
C ASP A 366 9.24 -11.45 -11.35
N PRO A 367 9.24 -10.96 -12.62
CA PRO A 367 8.02 -10.74 -13.39
C PRO A 367 7.23 -11.99 -13.79
N SER A 368 7.74 -13.21 -13.59
CA SER A 368 6.93 -14.42 -13.76
C SER A 368 5.87 -14.59 -12.69
N LYS A 369 6.00 -13.89 -11.58
CA LYS A 369 5.00 -13.82 -10.50
C LYS A 369 3.94 -12.79 -10.87
N VAL A 370 2.76 -13.28 -11.22
CA VAL A 370 1.61 -12.44 -11.67
C VAL A 370 1.12 -11.46 -10.63
N ASP A 371 1.35 -11.71 -9.33
CA ASP A 371 1.09 -10.74 -8.25
C ASP A 371 1.67 -9.36 -8.59
N ARG A 372 2.87 -9.32 -9.17
CA ARG A 372 3.53 -8.08 -9.56
C ARG A 372 3.25 -7.71 -11.01
N SER A 373 3.52 -8.58 -11.96
CA SER A 373 3.44 -8.27 -13.39
C SER A 373 2.01 -7.94 -13.83
N ALA A 374 1.02 -8.70 -13.38
CA ALA A 374 -0.37 -8.45 -13.74
C ALA A 374 -0.99 -7.26 -12.99
N ALA A 375 -0.53 -6.93 -11.77
CA ALA A 375 -0.92 -5.69 -11.11
C ALA A 375 -0.41 -4.46 -11.89
N TYR A 376 0.82 -4.50 -12.40
CA TYR A 376 1.36 -3.45 -13.27
C TYR A 376 0.59 -3.36 -14.60
N ALA A 377 0.25 -4.51 -15.20
CA ALA A 377 -0.57 -4.54 -16.41
C ALA A 377 -1.98 -3.97 -16.15
N ALA A 378 -2.61 -4.31 -15.04
CA ALA A 378 -3.91 -3.78 -14.65
C ALA A 378 -3.86 -2.25 -14.43
N ARG A 379 -2.78 -1.73 -13.81
CA ARG A 379 -2.54 -0.28 -13.70
C ARG A 379 -2.40 0.37 -15.07
N HIS A 380 -1.60 -0.19 -15.97
CA HIS A 380 -1.42 0.32 -17.32
C HIS A 380 -2.75 0.43 -18.07
N ILE A 381 -3.60 -0.59 -17.96
CA ILE A 381 -4.95 -0.60 -18.55
C ILE A 381 -5.80 0.51 -17.96
N ALA A 382 -5.95 0.54 -16.62
CA ALA A 382 -6.79 1.52 -15.93
C ALA A 382 -6.40 2.96 -16.28
N LYS A 383 -5.08 3.26 -16.26
CA LYS A 383 -4.55 4.58 -16.58
C LYS A 383 -4.85 4.99 -18.02
N ASN A 384 -4.64 4.09 -18.98
CA ASN A 384 -4.92 4.38 -20.39
C ASN A 384 -6.41 4.54 -20.69
N LEU A 385 -7.31 3.81 -19.99
CA LEU A 385 -8.75 3.99 -20.12
C LEU A 385 -9.19 5.37 -19.61
N VAL A 386 -8.72 5.78 -18.43
CA VAL A 386 -9.06 7.12 -17.89
C VAL A 386 -8.47 8.23 -18.76
N ALA A 387 -7.22 8.10 -19.17
CA ALA A 387 -6.55 9.09 -20.04
C ALA A 387 -7.19 9.20 -21.44
N ALA A 388 -7.74 8.10 -21.96
CA ALA A 388 -8.48 8.11 -23.23
C ALA A 388 -9.88 8.73 -23.09
N GLY A 389 -10.39 8.94 -21.88
CA GLY A 389 -11.71 9.50 -21.63
C GLY A 389 -12.84 8.47 -21.61
N VAL A 390 -12.54 7.19 -21.41
CA VAL A 390 -13.56 6.13 -21.28
C VAL A 390 -14.40 6.32 -20.01
N ALA A 391 -13.76 6.70 -18.90
CA ALA A 391 -14.40 7.01 -17.62
C ALA A 391 -13.51 7.98 -16.81
N ASP A 392 -14.04 8.57 -15.72
CA ASP A 392 -13.27 9.41 -14.80
C ASP A 392 -12.52 8.57 -13.75
N GLU A 393 -13.02 7.38 -13.46
CA GLU A 393 -12.49 6.44 -12.47
C GLU A 393 -12.64 5.02 -12.99
N VAL A 394 -11.59 4.19 -12.86
CA VAL A 394 -11.59 2.80 -13.37
C VAL A 394 -10.83 1.89 -12.41
N LEU A 395 -11.48 0.79 -12.04
CA LEU A 395 -10.85 -0.38 -11.41
C LEU A 395 -10.81 -1.54 -12.43
N ILE A 396 -9.66 -2.16 -12.55
CA ILE A 396 -9.44 -3.38 -13.33
C ILE A 396 -9.07 -4.52 -12.37
N GLN A 397 -9.72 -5.68 -12.50
CA GLN A 397 -9.26 -6.91 -11.89
C GLN A 397 -8.85 -7.90 -12.97
N LEU A 398 -7.68 -8.49 -12.80
CA LEU A 398 -7.21 -9.65 -13.57
C LEU A 398 -7.09 -10.84 -12.63
N SER A 399 -7.48 -12.04 -13.06
CA SER A 399 -7.26 -13.24 -12.27
C SER A 399 -6.64 -14.34 -13.10
N TYR A 400 -5.77 -15.14 -12.46
CA TYR A 400 -5.04 -16.23 -13.09
C TYR A 400 -5.15 -17.52 -12.29
N ALA A 401 -5.05 -18.65 -13.00
CA ALA A 401 -4.81 -19.96 -12.42
C ALA A 401 -3.35 -20.34 -12.65
N ILE A 402 -2.71 -20.98 -11.67
CA ILE A 402 -1.33 -21.43 -11.78
C ILE A 402 -1.13 -22.31 -13.04
N GLY A 403 -0.07 -22.06 -13.79
CA GLY A 403 0.28 -22.81 -14.98
C GLY A 403 -0.60 -22.54 -16.21
N VAL A 404 -1.57 -21.61 -16.14
CA VAL A 404 -2.43 -21.20 -17.26
C VAL A 404 -2.00 -19.83 -17.77
N ALA A 405 -1.83 -19.67 -19.08
CA ALA A 405 -1.38 -18.41 -19.69
C ALA A 405 -2.50 -17.38 -19.80
N GLU A 406 -3.70 -17.80 -20.20
CA GLU A 406 -4.81 -16.87 -20.34
C GLU A 406 -5.41 -16.50 -18.97
N PRO A 407 -5.80 -15.23 -18.75
CA PRO A 407 -6.49 -14.86 -17.52
C PRO A 407 -7.82 -15.61 -17.40
N VAL A 408 -8.16 -16.04 -16.19
CA VAL A 408 -9.44 -16.69 -15.87
C VAL A 408 -10.60 -15.69 -15.98
N SER A 409 -10.35 -14.44 -15.57
CA SER A 409 -11.35 -13.37 -15.69
C SER A 409 -10.69 -12.00 -15.83
N ILE A 410 -11.43 -11.10 -16.49
CA ILE A 410 -11.18 -9.67 -16.57
C ILE A 410 -12.44 -8.98 -16.09
N PHE A 411 -12.32 -8.19 -15.04
CA PHE A 411 -13.43 -7.39 -14.50
C PHE A 411 -13.07 -5.90 -14.58
N VAL A 412 -14.03 -5.08 -14.91
CA VAL A 412 -13.93 -3.62 -14.95
C VAL A 412 -15.05 -3.04 -14.11
N ASP A 413 -14.75 -2.02 -13.33
CA ASP A 413 -15.72 -1.18 -12.64
C ASP A 413 -15.34 0.29 -12.93
N THR A 414 -16.27 1.02 -13.54
CA THR A 414 -16.12 2.45 -13.82
C THR A 414 -16.73 3.32 -12.72
N TYR A 415 -17.23 2.73 -11.65
CA TYR A 415 -17.93 3.42 -10.55
C TYR A 415 -19.09 4.32 -11.04
N GLY A 416 -19.70 3.95 -12.19
CA GLY A 416 -20.75 4.73 -12.82
C GLY A 416 -20.28 6.00 -13.53
N THR A 417 -18.98 6.19 -13.72
CA THR A 417 -18.39 7.38 -14.37
C THR A 417 -18.11 7.17 -15.87
N ALA A 418 -18.56 6.04 -16.45
CA ALA A 418 -18.38 5.74 -17.87
C ALA A 418 -18.92 6.89 -18.77
N LYS A 419 -18.12 7.30 -19.76
CA LYS A 419 -18.45 8.34 -20.75
C LYS A 419 -18.75 7.75 -22.11
N VAL A 420 -18.69 6.41 -22.23
CA VAL A 420 -19.04 5.66 -23.42
C VAL A 420 -20.39 4.97 -23.24
N ASN A 421 -21.12 4.73 -24.31
CA ASN A 421 -22.42 4.05 -24.26
C ASN A 421 -22.23 2.51 -24.20
N MET A 422 -21.57 2.05 -23.13
CA MET A 422 -21.25 0.66 -22.86
C MET A 422 -21.33 0.41 -21.35
N ASN A 423 -21.78 -0.77 -20.94
CA ASN A 423 -21.66 -1.19 -19.56
C ASN A 423 -20.27 -1.76 -19.27
N ASP A 424 -19.92 -1.91 -17.98
CA ASP A 424 -18.58 -2.33 -17.53
C ASP A 424 -18.17 -3.71 -18.10
N GLY A 425 -19.12 -4.65 -18.28
CA GLY A 425 -18.87 -5.94 -18.91
C GLY A 425 -18.53 -5.83 -20.41
N GLU A 426 -19.10 -4.86 -21.11
CA GLU A 426 -18.78 -4.57 -22.52
C GLU A 426 -17.39 -3.90 -22.62
N ILE A 427 -17.07 -3.00 -21.68
CA ILE A 427 -15.74 -2.40 -21.56
C ILE A 427 -14.69 -3.50 -21.30
N ALA A 428 -14.96 -4.43 -20.39
CA ALA A 428 -14.06 -5.54 -20.07
C ALA A 428 -13.75 -6.41 -21.30
N ARG A 429 -14.79 -6.76 -22.11
CA ARG A 429 -14.59 -7.51 -23.36
C ARG A 429 -13.74 -6.75 -24.37
N LYS A 430 -13.91 -5.43 -24.47
CA LYS A 430 -13.05 -4.59 -25.32
C LYS A 430 -11.61 -4.55 -24.83
N VAL A 431 -11.37 -4.41 -23.54
CA VAL A 431 -10.04 -4.46 -22.93
C VAL A 431 -9.31 -5.74 -23.35
N ALA A 432 -9.99 -6.90 -23.31
CA ALA A 432 -9.43 -8.18 -23.74
C ALA A 432 -8.96 -8.20 -25.21
N THR A 433 -9.55 -7.38 -26.09
CA THR A 433 -9.15 -7.29 -27.50
C THR A 433 -7.99 -6.32 -27.75
N ILE A 434 -7.74 -5.40 -26.83
CA ILE A 434 -6.71 -4.36 -26.95
C ILE A 434 -5.39 -4.81 -26.33
N PHE A 435 -5.47 -5.50 -25.18
CA PHE A 435 -4.32 -5.87 -24.35
C PHE A 435 -4.15 -7.39 -24.31
N ASP A 436 -3.01 -7.88 -24.77
CA ASP A 436 -2.60 -9.27 -24.53
C ASP A 436 -2.19 -9.40 -23.05
N LEU A 437 -2.92 -10.23 -22.30
CA LEU A 437 -2.79 -10.36 -20.85
C LEU A 437 -2.09 -11.66 -20.43
N ARG A 438 -1.53 -12.41 -21.37
CA ARG A 438 -0.68 -13.55 -21.05
C ARG A 438 0.59 -13.07 -20.33
N PRO A 439 1.08 -13.82 -19.32
CA PRO A 439 2.23 -13.37 -18.51
C PRO A 439 3.44 -12.95 -19.34
N LYS A 440 3.81 -13.75 -20.36
CA LYS A 440 4.93 -13.43 -21.24
C LYS A 440 4.70 -12.15 -22.05
N ALA A 441 3.50 -11.93 -22.55
CA ALA A 441 3.14 -10.71 -23.29
C ALA A 441 3.21 -9.46 -22.39
N ILE A 442 2.84 -9.60 -21.12
CA ILE A 442 2.97 -8.53 -20.12
C ILE A 442 4.45 -8.23 -19.85
N GLU A 443 5.29 -9.27 -19.62
CA GLU A 443 6.73 -9.11 -19.41
C GLU A 443 7.40 -8.34 -20.55
N GLU A 444 7.09 -8.70 -21.80
CA GLU A 444 7.66 -8.07 -23.00
C GLU A 444 7.15 -6.64 -23.20
N ARG A 445 5.83 -6.43 -23.13
CA ARG A 445 5.20 -5.10 -23.30
C ARG A 445 5.72 -4.09 -22.30
N LEU A 446 5.84 -4.47 -21.05
CA LEU A 446 6.28 -3.60 -19.95
C LEU A 446 7.79 -3.72 -19.66
N LYS A 447 8.56 -4.48 -20.47
CA LYS A 447 10.01 -4.66 -20.34
C LYS A 447 10.45 -5.10 -18.93
N LEU A 448 9.68 -5.99 -18.30
CA LEU A 448 9.84 -6.33 -16.89
C LEU A 448 11.07 -7.19 -16.57
N ARG A 449 11.77 -7.76 -17.58
CA ARG A 449 13.01 -8.53 -17.38
C ARG A 449 14.25 -7.64 -17.20
N ASN A 450 14.07 -6.33 -17.08
CA ASN A 450 15.13 -5.37 -16.79
C ASN A 450 15.23 -5.10 -15.29
N PRO A 451 16.40 -4.66 -14.79
CA PRO A 451 16.59 -4.26 -13.38
C PRO A 451 15.97 -2.88 -13.12
N ILE A 452 14.65 -2.83 -12.92
CA ILE A 452 13.84 -1.62 -12.80
C ILE A 452 13.07 -1.52 -11.47
N TYR A 453 13.43 -2.33 -10.49
CA TYR A 453 12.61 -2.58 -9.31
C TYR A 453 13.03 -1.81 -8.06
N SER A 454 14.32 -1.52 -7.86
CA SER A 454 14.81 -0.79 -6.69
C SER A 454 14.13 0.57 -6.50
N GLU A 455 13.79 1.25 -7.59
CA GLU A 455 13.14 2.57 -7.58
C GLU A 455 11.65 2.50 -7.26
N THR A 456 11.05 1.31 -7.30
CA THR A 456 9.63 1.11 -6.98
C THR A 456 9.39 0.92 -5.49
N ALA A 457 10.40 0.45 -4.77
CA ALA A 457 10.29 -0.06 -3.41
C ALA A 457 10.08 1.02 -2.33
N ALA A 458 9.99 2.30 -2.70
CA ALA A 458 9.66 3.40 -1.79
C ALA A 458 8.78 4.44 -2.51
N TYR A 459 7.87 5.08 -1.74
CA TYR A 459 6.95 6.13 -2.23
C TYR A 459 6.00 5.67 -3.34
N GLY A 460 5.58 4.41 -3.32
CA GLY A 460 4.59 3.82 -4.21
C GLY A 460 5.16 3.28 -5.53
N HIS A 461 4.57 2.19 -6.01
CA HIS A 461 4.86 1.58 -7.30
C HIS A 461 4.09 2.27 -8.43
N MET A 462 2.99 2.96 -8.11
CA MET A 462 2.07 3.60 -9.04
C MET A 462 2.16 5.13 -8.95
N GLY A 463 1.69 5.82 -10.01
CA GLY A 463 1.68 7.28 -10.05
C GLY A 463 3.05 7.91 -10.35
N ARG A 464 4.00 7.12 -10.85
CA ARG A 464 5.36 7.58 -11.16
C ARG A 464 5.47 8.03 -12.62
N THR A 465 6.52 8.79 -12.90
CA THR A 465 6.81 9.24 -14.27
C THR A 465 7.78 8.27 -14.95
N PRO A 466 7.45 7.71 -16.12
CA PRO A 466 8.39 6.93 -16.90
C PRO A 466 9.65 7.73 -17.23
N VAL A 467 10.82 7.15 -16.99
CA VAL A 467 12.11 7.80 -17.25
C VAL A 467 13.15 6.76 -17.68
N THR A 468 14.00 7.13 -18.64
CA THR A 468 15.14 6.29 -19.03
C THR A 468 16.36 6.68 -18.22
N VAL A 469 16.99 5.69 -17.59
CA VAL A 469 18.19 5.85 -16.76
C VAL A 469 19.25 4.84 -17.14
N GLU A 470 20.52 5.21 -16.88
CA GLU A 470 21.64 4.28 -16.90
C GLU A 470 21.90 3.77 -15.49
N LYS A 471 21.95 2.44 -15.32
CA LYS A 471 22.27 1.79 -14.04
C LYS A 471 23.55 1.00 -14.17
N VAL A 472 24.43 1.13 -13.16
CA VAL A 472 25.71 0.43 -13.12
C VAL A 472 25.68 -0.57 -11.98
N PHE A 473 25.90 -1.84 -12.31
CA PHE A 473 25.97 -2.95 -11.37
C PHE A 473 27.40 -3.43 -11.24
N THR A 474 27.93 -3.44 -10.03
CA THR A 474 29.29 -3.87 -9.71
C THR A 474 29.24 -5.13 -8.87
N SER A 475 30.00 -6.14 -9.26
CA SER A 475 30.12 -7.40 -8.54
C SER A 475 31.59 -7.68 -8.22
N ARG A 476 31.85 -8.40 -7.13
CA ARG A 476 33.18 -8.92 -6.83
C ARG A 476 33.52 -10.17 -7.67
N TYR A 477 32.50 -10.74 -8.31
CA TYR A 477 32.58 -12.05 -8.98
C TYR A 477 32.34 -11.97 -10.48
N LEU A 478 31.73 -10.87 -10.96
CA LEU A 478 31.36 -10.64 -12.35
C LEU A 478 31.86 -9.27 -12.81
N ASP A 479 32.06 -9.10 -14.10
CA ASP A 479 32.44 -7.82 -14.67
C ASP A 479 31.36 -6.76 -14.42
N THR A 480 31.77 -5.52 -14.20
CA THR A 480 30.84 -4.38 -14.06
C THR A 480 29.95 -4.30 -15.30
N ARG A 481 28.65 -4.19 -15.06
CA ARG A 481 27.64 -4.11 -16.13
C ARG A 481 26.91 -2.77 -16.07
N SER A 482 26.95 -2.01 -17.15
CA SER A 482 26.09 -0.83 -17.36
C SER A 482 24.92 -1.21 -18.25
N VAL A 483 23.70 -0.83 -17.84
CA VAL A 483 22.48 -1.09 -18.60
C VAL A 483 21.61 0.17 -18.62
N THR A 484 21.10 0.49 -19.81
CA THR A 484 20.10 1.56 -19.97
C THR A 484 18.71 0.96 -19.90
N VAL A 485 17.92 1.40 -18.93
CA VAL A 485 16.58 0.87 -18.69
C VAL A 485 15.53 1.98 -18.59
N GLU A 486 14.30 1.64 -18.92
CA GLU A 486 13.13 2.51 -18.77
C GLU A 486 12.37 2.11 -17.51
N LEU A 487 12.33 3.01 -16.51
CA LEU A 487 11.62 2.83 -15.26
C LEU A 487 10.13 3.13 -15.43
N PHE A 488 9.29 2.49 -14.60
CA PHE A 488 7.84 2.72 -14.50
C PHE A 488 7.10 2.60 -15.83
N THR A 489 7.44 1.61 -16.63
CA THR A 489 6.87 1.40 -17.99
C THR A 489 5.36 1.22 -17.99
N TRP A 490 4.76 0.72 -16.90
CA TRP A 490 3.31 0.58 -16.72
C TRP A 490 2.57 1.92 -16.49
N GLU A 491 3.29 3.00 -16.32
CA GLU A 491 2.73 4.35 -16.22
C GLU A 491 2.66 5.10 -17.56
N LYS A 492 3.06 4.45 -18.66
CA LYS A 492 3.00 5.04 -20.00
C LYS A 492 1.57 5.18 -20.50
N LEU A 493 1.35 6.22 -21.31
CA LEU A 493 0.09 6.51 -22.00
C LEU A 493 0.12 6.09 -23.48
N ASP A 494 0.88 5.06 -23.79
CA ASP A 494 1.18 4.59 -25.14
C ASP A 494 0.05 3.75 -25.77
N TYR A 495 -1.02 3.48 -25.04
CA TYR A 495 -2.23 2.81 -25.54
C TYR A 495 -3.43 3.75 -25.68
N VAL A 496 -3.32 5.04 -25.35
CA VAL A 496 -4.45 6.00 -25.39
C VAL A 496 -5.09 6.03 -26.77
N ASP A 497 -4.32 6.13 -27.86
CA ASP A 497 -4.86 6.20 -29.22
C ASP A 497 -5.54 4.89 -29.64
N LYS A 498 -4.97 3.75 -29.26
CA LYS A 498 -5.59 2.44 -29.50
C LYS A 498 -6.91 2.30 -28.76
N VAL A 499 -6.96 2.77 -27.50
CA VAL A 499 -8.17 2.79 -26.69
C VAL A 499 -9.20 3.72 -27.34
N LYS A 500 -8.86 4.96 -27.67
CA LYS A 500 -9.77 5.89 -28.35
C LYS A 500 -10.35 5.28 -29.61
N SER A 501 -9.51 4.70 -30.47
CA SER A 501 -9.96 4.03 -31.70
C SER A 501 -10.94 2.89 -31.41
N ALA A 502 -10.63 2.05 -30.44
CA ALA A 502 -11.48 0.91 -30.06
C ALA A 502 -12.83 1.34 -29.47
N PHE A 503 -12.87 2.44 -28.72
CA PHE A 503 -14.10 2.98 -28.10
C PHE A 503 -14.80 4.04 -28.94
N SER A 504 -14.27 4.41 -30.11
CA SER A 504 -14.82 5.44 -31.00
C SER A 504 -14.91 6.82 -30.33
N LEU A 505 -13.85 7.20 -29.59
CA LEU A 505 -13.64 8.47 -28.89
C LEU A 505 -12.76 9.44 -29.71
#